data_d8f97d6f3c1269d0f84936f4cc28bc27
#
_entry.id   d8f97d6f3c1269d0f84936f4cc28bc27
#
_cell.length_a   1.000
_cell.length_b   1.000
_cell.length_c   1.000
_cell.angle_alpha   90.00
_cell.angle_beta   90.00
_cell.angle_gamma   90.00
#
_symmetry.space_group_name_H-M   'P 1'
#
loop_
_entity.id
_entity.type
_entity.pdbx_description
1 polymer ?
#
loop_
_entity_poly.entity_id
_entity_poly.type
_entity_poly.pdbx_seq_one_letter_code
_entity_poly.pdbx_strand_id
1 'polypeptide(L)'
;MVSSPATQLSVLATDGRLQFLYPHQNVRLDTLTLQKTDTMKRLVSLFLLAPLAISTLTLSANGQKAYKIALSNSFYGNTWRKQMVDVMQKAADGAKAQGLISDFVVDNGDGTANTQLAQLNSLILSHPDAILINAASPTALNGAIAQAAQQGIKVVIFDSLTTSTDAYQIAYDNSSWGEIAANYVVKRLGSKGGNVLITRGVVGSQPELLIYGAIMKILKSHPENHILGEVDTEADNAKAQSAVANLLPSMPKMDAVLSEGSYGVVQAFLAAGKPVPLVIGNNRAEFILWWIDEKAKNGYQTISLGSEPSIGVVAFWLSIHILQGDKVPEMKAQPYLLPLVAVDNDTVEQFKDIKPGTVIAHQYDDQWVKDNILNKQ
;
A
#
# COMPACT_ATOMS: atom_id res chain seq x y z
N MET A 1 12.01 -7.04 -32.91
CA MET A 1 11.81 -5.74 -32.23
C MET A 1 10.35 -5.42 -32.38
N VAL A 2 9.55 -5.71 -31.37
CA VAL A 2 8.14 -5.32 -31.29
C VAL A 2 8.03 -4.43 -30.07
N SER A 3 7.79 -3.15 -30.30
CA SER A 3 7.59 -2.14 -29.27
C SER A 3 6.26 -2.38 -28.58
N SER A 4 6.29 -2.66 -27.30
CA SER A 4 5.13 -2.65 -26.42
C SER A 4 4.58 -1.21 -26.28
N PRO A 5 3.27 -0.98 -26.38
CA PRO A 5 2.71 0.35 -26.15
C PRO A 5 2.84 0.72 -24.67
N ALA A 6 3.65 1.73 -24.40
CA ALA A 6 3.70 2.38 -23.09
C ALA A 6 2.32 2.97 -22.77
N THR A 7 1.72 2.53 -21.68
CA THR A 7 0.48 3.10 -21.14
C THR A 7 0.82 4.51 -20.62
N GLN A 8 0.53 5.53 -21.40
CA GLN A 8 0.74 6.92 -21.00
C GLN A 8 -0.38 7.34 -20.03
N LEU A 9 0.02 7.65 -18.82
CA LEU A 9 -0.80 8.38 -17.86
C LEU A 9 -0.92 9.83 -18.36
N SER A 10 -2.12 10.26 -18.75
CA SER A 10 -2.35 11.66 -19.10
C SER A 10 -2.88 12.42 -17.87
N VAL A 11 -2.12 13.42 -17.45
CA VAL A 11 -2.56 14.37 -16.43
C VAL A 11 -3.14 15.57 -17.15
N LEU A 12 -4.45 15.74 -17.08
CA LEU A 12 -5.13 16.95 -17.57
C LEU A 12 -5.35 17.90 -16.39
N ALA A 13 -4.73 19.08 -16.46
CA ALA A 13 -5.01 20.18 -15.57
C ALA A 13 -6.05 21.09 -16.22
N THR A 14 -7.31 20.96 -15.83
CA THR A 14 -8.35 21.93 -16.14
C THR A 14 -8.82 22.57 -14.85
N ASP A 15 -8.85 23.91 -14.83
CA ASP A 15 -9.37 24.74 -13.72
C ASP A 15 -8.65 24.53 -12.36
N GLY A 16 -7.34 24.29 -12.37
CA GLY A 16 -6.54 24.17 -11.14
C GLY A 16 -6.66 22.83 -10.41
N ARG A 17 -7.40 21.85 -10.94
CA ARG A 17 -7.55 20.51 -10.38
C ARG A 17 -6.73 19.50 -11.15
N LEU A 18 -6.02 18.63 -10.42
CA LEU A 18 -5.33 17.46 -10.99
C LEU A 18 -6.34 16.32 -11.12
N GLN A 19 -6.75 16.00 -12.34
CA GLN A 19 -7.51 14.78 -12.63
C GLN A 19 -6.58 13.73 -13.22
N PHE A 20 -6.50 12.58 -12.55
CA PHE A 20 -5.74 11.43 -13.00
C PHE A 20 -6.68 10.52 -13.80
N LEU A 21 -6.48 10.46 -15.12
CA LEU A 21 -7.24 9.56 -16.01
C LEU A 21 -6.43 8.32 -16.31
N TYR A 22 -6.87 7.18 -15.82
CA TYR A 22 -6.38 5.88 -16.27
C TYR A 22 -7.16 5.44 -17.51
N PRO A 23 -6.51 4.94 -18.56
CA PRO A 23 -7.19 4.66 -19.84
C PRO A 23 -8.24 3.54 -19.81
N HIS A 24 -8.45 2.84 -18.73
CA HIS A 24 -9.37 1.69 -18.66
C HIS A 24 -10.25 1.59 -17.40
N GLN A 25 -10.42 2.65 -16.61
CA GLN A 25 -11.32 2.57 -15.44
C GLN A 25 -12.19 3.83 -15.30
N ASN A 26 -13.44 3.73 -15.74
CA ASN A 26 -14.50 4.67 -15.37
C ASN A 26 -15.04 4.27 -13.99
N VAL A 27 -14.53 4.85 -12.91
CA VAL A 27 -15.13 4.74 -11.59
C VAL A 27 -15.92 6.02 -11.31
N ARG A 28 -17.24 5.91 -11.35
CA ARG A 28 -18.16 6.95 -10.88
C ARG A 28 -18.28 6.82 -9.36
N LEU A 29 -17.96 7.85 -8.63
CA LEU A 29 -18.25 7.96 -7.20
C LEU A 29 -19.72 8.35 -7.05
N ASP A 30 -20.56 7.40 -6.67
CA ASP A 30 -21.93 7.69 -6.26
C ASP A 30 -21.97 8.03 -4.76
N THR A 31 -22.51 9.19 -4.47
CA THR A 31 -22.77 9.72 -3.13
C THR A 31 -23.75 8.82 -2.37
N LEU A 32 -23.29 8.22 -1.28
CA LEU A 32 -24.16 7.51 -0.34
C LEU A 32 -24.98 8.50 0.50
N THR A 33 -26.26 8.62 0.15
CA THR A 33 -27.28 9.29 0.98
C THR A 33 -27.83 8.28 1.98
N LEU A 34 -27.63 8.54 3.26
CA LEU A 34 -28.28 7.82 4.36
C LEU A 34 -29.78 8.15 4.40
N GLN A 35 -30.63 7.19 4.06
CA GLN A 35 -32.05 7.26 4.39
C GLN A 35 -32.32 6.46 5.69
N LYS A 36 -32.77 7.20 6.71
CA LYS A 36 -33.47 6.67 7.87
C LYS A 36 -34.88 6.24 7.45
N THR A 37 -35.25 5.00 7.76
CA THR A 37 -36.68 4.65 7.82
C THR A 37 -36.96 3.92 9.13
N ASP A 38 -37.69 4.64 10.00
CA ASP A 38 -38.52 4.08 11.07
C ASP A 38 -39.68 3.29 10.44
N THR A 39 -39.89 2.06 10.86
CA THR A 39 -41.26 1.55 11.04
C THR A 39 -41.26 0.36 12.00
N MET A 40 -41.73 0.62 13.18
CA MET A 40 -42.17 -0.36 14.16
C MET A 40 -43.70 -0.42 14.11
N LYS A 41 -44.32 -1.59 13.98
CA LYS A 41 -45.47 -2.02 14.78
C LYS A 41 -46.26 -3.18 14.15
N ARG A 42 -46.39 -4.22 15.01
CA ARG A 42 -47.58 -5.10 15.23
C ARG A 42 -47.95 -6.11 14.12
N LEU A 43 -47.95 -7.41 14.48
CA LEU A 43 -49.21 -8.13 14.70
C LEU A 43 -48.97 -9.53 15.35
N VAL A 44 -49.85 -9.83 16.25
CA VAL A 44 -49.91 -10.99 17.16
C VAL A 44 -50.79 -12.07 16.55
N SER A 45 -50.40 -13.34 16.78
CA SER A 45 -51.23 -14.55 16.85
C SER A 45 -51.89 -15.11 15.60
N LEU A 46 -51.51 -16.35 15.27
CA LEU A 46 -52.48 -17.49 15.21
C LEU A 46 -51.69 -18.81 15.27
N PHE A 47 -51.98 -19.60 16.32
CA PHE A 47 -51.61 -21.00 16.45
C PHE A 47 -52.49 -21.85 15.54
N LEU A 48 -51.89 -22.69 14.71
CA LEU A 48 -52.56 -23.85 14.12
C LEU A 48 -51.56 -25.01 14.03
N LEU A 49 -51.84 -26.04 14.77
CA LEU A 49 -51.18 -27.35 14.82
C LEU A 49 -51.19 -28.00 13.43
N ALA A 50 -50.00 -28.36 12.94
CA ALA A 50 -49.85 -29.33 11.85
C ALA A 50 -48.66 -30.26 12.20
N PRO A 51 -48.73 -31.55 11.82
CA PRO A 51 -47.93 -32.62 12.38
C PRO A 51 -46.44 -32.48 11.97
N LEU A 52 -45.59 -32.80 12.94
CA LEU A 52 -44.12 -32.86 12.84
C LEU A 52 -43.71 -33.98 11.83
N ALA A 53 -43.49 -33.58 10.57
CA ALA A 53 -42.63 -34.38 9.69
C ALA A 53 -41.19 -33.97 10.02
N ILE A 54 -40.51 -34.77 10.82
CA ILE A 54 -39.07 -34.65 11.04
C ILE A 54 -38.39 -35.07 9.74
N SER A 55 -38.29 -34.11 8.80
CA SER A 55 -37.32 -34.24 7.71
C SER A 55 -35.96 -34.01 8.36
N THR A 56 -35.22 -35.10 8.58
CA THR A 56 -33.79 -35.00 8.84
C THR A 56 -33.12 -34.38 7.59
N LEU A 57 -33.02 -33.04 7.59
CA LEU A 57 -32.05 -32.36 6.76
C LEU A 57 -30.68 -32.88 7.23
N THR A 58 -30.20 -33.92 6.56
CA THR A 58 -28.75 -34.17 6.53
C THR A 58 -28.14 -32.94 5.88
N LEU A 59 -27.72 -31.94 6.70
CA LEU A 59 -26.72 -31.01 6.28
C LEU A 59 -25.53 -31.88 5.87
N SER A 60 -25.37 -32.06 4.57
CA SER A 60 -24.08 -32.45 4.00
C SER A 60 -23.17 -31.25 4.34
N ALA A 61 -22.48 -31.35 5.48
CA ALA A 61 -21.29 -30.55 5.70
C ALA A 61 -20.32 -31.00 4.59
N ASN A 62 -20.41 -30.40 3.43
CA ASN A 62 -19.27 -30.33 2.53
C ASN A 62 -18.19 -29.72 3.38
N GLY A 63 -17.32 -30.54 3.94
CA GLY A 63 -16.18 -30.11 4.73
C GLY A 63 -15.26 -29.32 3.82
N GLN A 64 -15.57 -28.04 3.64
CA GLN A 64 -14.67 -27.13 2.92
C GLN A 64 -13.34 -27.13 3.65
N LYS A 65 -12.26 -27.48 2.92
CA LYS A 65 -10.93 -27.52 3.51
C LYS A 65 -10.60 -26.14 4.09
N ALA A 66 -10.32 -26.09 5.38
CA ALA A 66 -9.78 -24.89 6.02
C ALA A 66 -8.28 -24.78 5.69
N TYR A 67 -7.87 -23.69 5.05
CA TYR A 67 -6.51 -23.50 4.55
C TYR A 67 -5.56 -23.01 5.64
N LYS A 68 -4.28 -23.41 5.56
CA LYS A 68 -3.19 -22.83 6.33
C LYS A 68 -2.47 -21.81 5.46
N ILE A 69 -2.45 -20.54 5.89
CA ILE A 69 -1.81 -19.43 5.17
C ILE A 69 -0.66 -18.88 6.01
N ALA A 70 0.44 -18.53 5.37
CA ALA A 70 1.60 -17.90 6.03
C ALA A 70 1.93 -16.55 5.38
N LEU A 71 2.43 -15.62 6.19
CA LEU A 71 2.99 -14.35 5.77
C LEU A 71 4.49 -14.33 6.04
N SER A 72 5.30 -14.14 5.01
CA SER A 72 6.71 -13.76 5.11
C SER A 72 6.84 -12.26 4.86
N ASN A 73 6.96 -11.48 5.94
CA ASN A 73 7.13 -10.04 5.90
C ASN A 73 8.61 -9.69 6.08
N SER A 74 9.21 -9.01 5.10
CA SER A 74 10.64 -8.70 5.10
C SER A 74 11.10 -7.82 6.25
N PHE A 75 10.23 -6.89 6.72
CA PHE A 75 10.59 -5.84 7.66
C PHE A 75 9.41 -5.45 8.54
N TYR A 76 9.66 -5.18 9.83
CA TYR A 76 8.60 -4.79 10.80
C TYR A 76 8.97 -3.51 11.58
N GLY A 77 9.77 -2.63 10.97
CA GLY A 77 10.37 -1.48 11.67
C GLY A 77 9.58 -0.18 11.59
N ASN A 78 8.58 -0.03 10.71
CA ASN A 78 7.85 1.21 10.55
C ASN A 78 6.33 1.07 10.71
N THR A 79 5.63 2.21 10.84
CA THR A 79 4.16 2.26 11.04
C THR A 79 3.39 1.54 9.92
N TRP A 80 3.81 1.70 8.67
CA TRP A 80 3.14 1.07 7.52
C TRP A 80 3.14 -0.46 7.65
N ARG A 81 4.32 -1.04 7.94
CA ARG A 81 4.47 -2.50 8.08
C ARG A 81 3.72 -3.06 9.28
N LYS A 82 3.68 -2.34 10.40
CA LYS A 82 2.89 -2.72 11.57
C LYS A 82 1.41 -2.73 11.25
N GLN A 83 0.89 -1.65 10.65
CA GLN A 83 -0.51 -1.56 10.26
C GLN A 83 -0.88 -2.64 9.23
N MET A 84 0.00 -2.95 8.26
CA MET A 84 -0.20 -4.02 7.29
C MET A 84 -0.42 -5.38 7.99
N VAL A 85 0.46 -5.76 8.90
CA VAL A 85 0.34 -7.02 9.64
C VAL A 85 -0.95 -7.04 10.48
N ASP A 86 -1.27 -5.93 11.15
CA ASP A 86 -2.46 -5.83 12.01
C ASP A 86 -3.77 -5.98 11.21
N VAL A 87 -3.87 -5.36 10.02
CA VAL A 87 -5.08 -5.49 9.20
C VAL A 87 -5.19 -6.87 8.55
N MET A 88 -4.06 -7.50 8.19
CA MET A 88 -4.03 -8.88 7.71
C MET A 88 -4.44 -9.86 8.81
N GLN A 89 -3.97 -9.68 10.04
CA GLN A 89 -4.37 -10.52 11.18
C GLN A 89 -5.88 -10.44 11.42
N LYS A 90 -6.47 -9.23 11.38
CA LYS A 90 -7.93 -9.06 11.50
C LYS A 90 -8.70 -9.76 10.39
N ALA A 91 -8.22 -9.69 9.14
CA ALA A 91 -8.84 -10.41 8.03
C ALA A 91 -8.75 -11.93 8.23
N ALA A 92 -7.59 -12.41 8.70
CA ALA A 92 -7.36 -13.82 8.99
C ALA A 92 -8.25 -14.32 10.14
N ASP A 93 -8.40 -13.55 11.22
CA ASP A 93 -9.29 -13.88 12.34
C ASP A 93 -10.75 -14.00 11.86
N GLY A 94 -11.19 -13.08 11.00
CA GLY A 94 -12.50 -13.14 10.37
C GLY A 94 -12.69 -14.38 9.47
N ALA A 95 -11.70 -14.71 8.65
CA ALA A 95 -11.72 -15.90 7.79
C ALA A 95 -11.68 -17.21 8.61
N LYS A 96 -10.94 -17.22 9.73
CA LYS A 96 -10.87 -18.35 10.66
C LYS A 96 -12.22 -18.58 11.34
N ALA A 97 -12.90 -17.52 11.77
CA ALA A 97 -14.23 -17.59 12.34
C ALA A 97 -15.29 -18.14 11.34
N GLN A 98 -15.06 -17.93 10.04
CA GLN A 98 -15.89 -18.47 8.96
C GLN A 98 -15.49 -19.91 8.56
N GLY A 99 -14.43 -20.49 9.14
CA GLY A 99 -13.93 -21.81 8.79
C GLY A 99 -13.19 -21.88 7.44
N LEU A 100 -12.85 -20.74 6.84
CA LEU A 100 -12.13 -20.67 5.57
C LEU A 100 -10.64 -21.00 5.73
N ILE A 101 -10.05 -20.64 6.87
CA ILE A 101 -8.67 -20.96 7.20
C ILE A 101 -8.58 -21.66 8.54
N SER A 102 -7.58 -22.53 8.69
CA SER A 102 -7.23 -23.20 9.94
C SER A 102 -6.24 -22.37 10.75
N ASP A 103 -5.30 -21.71 10.06
CA ASP A 103 -4.24 -20.93 10.69
C ASP A 103 -3.69 -19.82 9.79
N PHE A 104 -3.15 -18.77 10.44
CA PHE A 104 -2.41 -17.70 9.80
C PHE A 104 -1.12 -17.45 10.56
N VAL A 105 0.01 -17.84 9.97
CA VAL A 105 1.35 -17.72 10.56
C VAL A 105 2.04 -16.47 10.02
N VAL A 106 2.63 -15.67 10.89
CA VAL A 106 3.35 -14.44 10.51
C VAL A 106 4.81 -14.53 10.92
N ASP A 107 5.71 -14.46 9.93
CA ASP A 107 7.15 -14.31 10.14
C ASP A 107 7.58 -12.90 9.73
N ASN A 108 8.12 -12.15 10.68
CA ASN A 108 8.63 -10.80 10.46
C ASN A 108 10.17 -10.84 10.40
N GLY A 109 10.74 -10.33 9.31
CA GLY A 109 12.19 -10.21 9.11
C GLY A 109 12.76 -8.91 9.68
N ASP A 110 14.08 -8.81 9.54
CA ASP A 110 14.90 -7.67 9.97
C ASP A 110 15.24 -6.68 8.84
N GLY A 111 14.64 -6.87 7.66
CA GLY A 111 14.92 -6.09 6.45
C GLY A 111 15.93 -6.74 5.51
N THR A 112 16.62 -7.81 5.95
CA THR A 112 17.62 -8.48 5.12
C THR A 112 17.05 -9.63 4.30
N ALA A 113 17.54 -9.79 3.06
CA ALA A 113 17.14 -10.90 2.21
C ALA A 113 17.57 -12.26 2.78
N ASN A 114 18.69 -12.33 3.49
CA ASN A 114 19.19 -13.57 4.08
C ASN A 114 18.28 -14.07 5.20
N THR A 115 17.85 -13.20 6.11
CA THR A 115 16.90 -13.54 7.17
C THR A 115 15.58 -13.99 6.56
N GLN A 116 15.06 -13.24 5.59
CA GLN A 116 13.80 -13.61 4.95
C GLN A 116 13.88 -14.92 4.17
N LEU A 117 15.00 -15.21 3.51
CA LEU A 117 15.21 -16.48 2.81
C LEU A 117 15.22 -17.68 3.80
N ALA A 118 15.86 -17.53 4.96
CA ALA A 118 15.85 -18.57 5.98
C ALA A 118 14.44 -18.81 6.54
N GLN A 119 13.69 -17.75 6.83
CA GLN A 119 12.29 -17.82 7.28
C GLN A 119 11.39 -18.47 6.21
N LEU A 120 11.53 -18.05 4.94
CA LEU A 120 10.75 -18.60 3.84
C LEU A 120 10.99 -20.11 3.66
N ASN A 121 12.24 -20.56 3.76
CA ASN A 121 12.57 -22.00 3.73
C ASN A 121 11.91 -22.76 4.90
N SER A 122 11.86 -22.17 6.09
CA SER A 122 11.17 -22.76 7.26
C SER A 122 9.67 -22.84 7.04
N LEU A 123 9.05 -21.78 6.47
CA LEU A 123 7.64 -21.77 6.13
C LEU A 123 7.31 -22.86 5.10
N ILE A 124 8.12 -23.03 4.05
CA ILE A 124 7.93 -24.06 3.02
C ILE A 124 7.93 -25.46 3.65
N LEU A 125 8.86 -25.72 4.57
CA LEU A 125 8.91 -27.00 5.30
C LEU A 125 7.69 -27.26 6.18
N SER A 126 6.96 -26.23 6.60
CA SER A 126 5.71 -26.35 7.36
C SER A 126 4.49 -26.67 6.50
N HIS A 127 4.65 -26.77 5.17
CA HIS A 127 3.65 -27.07 4.17
C HIS A 127 2.33 -26.26 4.33
N PRO A 128 2.35 -24.92 4.29
CA PRO A 128 1.12 -24.14 4.22
C PRO A 128 0.46 -24.33 2.84
N ASP A 129 -0.83 -24.03 2.73
CA ASP A 129 -1.51 -24.02 1.44
C ASP A 129 -1.13 -22.80 0.59
N ALA A 130 -0.88 -21.67 1.25
CA ALA A 130 -0.36 -20.47 0.59
C ALA A 130 0.67 -19.73 1.44
N ILE A 131 1.61 -19.04 0.76
CA ILE A 131 2.56 -18.10 1.37
C ILE A 131 2.36 -16.73 0.72
N LEU A 132 2.11 -15.72 1.56
CA LEU A 132 2.07 -14.31 1.18
C LEU A 132 3.45 -13.71 1.43
N ILE A 133 4.01 -12.98 0.49
CA ILE A 133 5.38 -12.44 0.59
C ILE A 133 5.38 -10.93 0.33
N ASN A 134 5.94 -10.18 1.28
CA ASN A 134 6.39 -8.83 1.05
C ASN A 134 7.93 -8.86 1.04
N ALA A 135 8.54 -8.77 -0.16
CA ALA A 135 9.92 -9.19 -0.38
C ALA A 135 10.97 -8.15 0.06
N ALA A 136 12.06 -8.62 0.66
CA ALA A 136 13.24 -7.80 0.99
C ALA A 136 14.12 -7.49 -0.24
N SER A 137 14.00 -8.29 -1.30
CA SER A 137 14.84 -8.17 -2.50
C SER A 137 14.06 -8.61 -3.74
N PRO A 138 14.24 -7.93 -4.87
CA PRO A 138 13.59 -8.31 -6.12
C PRO A 138 14.01 -9.68 -6.67
N THR A 139 15.13 -10.22 -6.25
CA THR A 139 15.70 -11.44 -6.88
C THR A 139 16.10 -12.53 -5.91
N ALA A 140 16.50 -12.18 -4.69
CA ALA A 140 17.12 -13.13 -3.75
C ALA A 140 16.21 -14.29 -3.32
N LEU A 141 14.91 -14.12 -3.38
CA LEU A 141 13.90 -15.11 -2.95
C LEU A 141 13.43 -16.03 -4.08
N ASN A 142 13.80 -15.77 -5.34
CA ASN A 142 13.22 -16.46 -6.51
C ASN A 142 13.38 -17.99 -6.42
N GLY A 143 14.51 -18.48 -5.95
CA GLY A 143 14.73 -19.93 -5.80
C GLY A 143 13.80 -20.58 -4.80
N ALA A 144 13.56 -19.95 -3.66
CA ALA A 144 12.63 -20.45 -2.63
C ALA A 144 11.17 -20.35 -3.11
N ILE A 145 10.82 -19.30 -3.86
CA ILE A 145 9.49 -19.13 -4.47
C ILE A 145 9.22 -20.26 -5.47
N ALA A 146 10.19 -20.56 -6.34
CA ALA A 146 10.07 -21.67 -7.28
C ALA A 146 9.93 -23.03 -6.54
N GLN A 147 10.68 -23.24 -5.47
CA GLN A 147 10.57 -24.44 -4.64
C GLN A 147 9.17 -24.57 -4.00
N ALA A 148 8.63 -23.48 -3.46
CA ALA A 148 7.27 -23.45 -2.90
C ALA A 148 6.23 -23.82 -3.96
N ALA A 149 6.31 -23.21 -5.15
CA ALA A 149 5.40 -23.50 -6.27
C ALA A 149 5.48 -24.96 -6.73
N GLN A 150 6.69 -25.55 -6.81
CA GLN A 150 6.89 -26.97 -7.15
C GLN A 150 6.27 -27.93 -6.12
N GLN A 151 6.19 -27.52 -4.86
CA GLN A 151 5.50 -28.27 -3.79
C GLN A 151 3.98 -28.04 -3.77
N GLY A 152 3.42 -27.27 -4.72
CA GLY A 152 2.01 -26.97 -4.82
C GLY A 152 1.52 -25.84 -3.92
N ILE A 153 2.41 -25.21 -3.16
CA ILE A 153 2.09 -24.07 -2.31
C ILE A 153 1.78 -22.86 -3.21
N LYS A 154 0.65 -22.20 -2.99
CA LYS A 154 0.29 -20.98 -3.72
C LYS A 154 1.10 -19.80 -3.17
N VAL A 155 1.78 -19.05 -4.04
CA VAL A 155 2.56 -17.90 -3.63
C VAL A 155 1.91 -16.63 -4.18
N VAL A 156 1.65 -15.67 -3.28
CA VAL A 156 1.18 -14.33 -3.62
C VAL A 156 2.19 -13.30 -3.09
N ILE A 157 2.78 -12.56 -3.98
CA ILE A 157 3.73 -11.48 -3.63
C ILE A 157 2.99 -10.16 -3.72
N PHE A 158 3.16 -9.31 -2.74
CA PHE A 158 2.47 -8.03 -2.69
C PHE A 158 3.37 -6.89 -2.23
N ASP A 159 3.05 -5.67 -2.65
CA ASP A 159 3.75 -4.41 -2.37
C ASP A 159 5.20 -4.43 -2.87
N SER A 160 6.10 -5.12 -2.21
CA SER A 160 7.50 -5.30 -2.64
C SER A 160 7.62 -6.61 -3.43
N LEU A 161 7.73 -6.48 -4.74
CA LEU A 161 7.69 -7.58 -5.68
C LEU A 161 9.04 -8.24 -5.92
N THR A 162 9.01 -9.41 -6.56
CA THR A 162 10.19 -10.10 -7.09
C THR A 162 10.12 -10.25 -8.60
N THR A 163 11.20 -10.72 -9.21
CA THR A 163 11.24 -11.06 -10.64
C THR A 163 10.77 -12.48 -10.93
N SER A 164 10.29 -13.22 -9.93
CA SER A 164 9.77 -14.58 -10.09
C SER A 164 8.47 -14.58 -10.89
N THR A 165 8.33 -15.51 -11.82
CA THR A 165 7.09 -15.80 -12.55
C THR A 165 6.30 -16.96 -11.96
N ASP A 166 6.74 -17.52 -10.83
CA ASP A 166 6.09 -18.65 -10.14
C ASP A 166 5.07 -18.19 -9.09
N ALA A 167 4.84 -16.89 -8.97
CA ALA A 167 3.94 -16.30 -7.98
C ALA A 167 2.96 -15.32 -8.61
N TYR A 168 1.78 -15.16 -8.00
CA TYR A 168 0.85 -14.07 -8.31
C TYR A 168 1.38 -12.79 -7.69
N GLN A 169 1.29 -11.66 -8.38
CA GLN A 169 1.91 -10.42 -7.94
C GLN A 169 0.92 -9.25 -7.96
N ILE A 170 0.83 -8.50 -6.87
CA ILE A 170 0.04 -7.28 -6.74
C ILE A 170 0.89 -6.16 -6.11
N ALA A 171 0.81 -4.97 -6.66
CA ALA A 171 1.58 -3.82 -6.16
C ALA A 171 0.83 -2.51 -6.40
N TYR A 172 1.42 -1.42 -5.95
CA TYR A 172 1.09 -0.08 -6.40
C TYR A 172 2.01 0.36 -7.54
N ASP A 173 1.57 1.33 -8.33
CA ASP A 173 2.42 1.95 -9.34
C ASP A 173 3.42 2.92 -8.70
N ASN A 174 4.48 2.34 -8.12
CA ASN A 174 5.51 3.10 -7.42
C ASN A 174 6.35 3.99 -8.35
N SER A 175 6.43 3.67 -9.64
CA SER A 175 7.08 4.56 -10.62
C SER A 175 6.29 5.85 -10.77
N SER A 176 4.97 5.76 -10.89
CA SER A 176 4.09 6.93 -10.93
C SER A 176 4.18 7.76 -9.64
N TRP A 177 4.39 7.13 -8.46
CA TRP A 177 4.64 7.88 -7.22
C TRP A 177 5.84 8.82 -7.39
N GLY A 178 6.99 8.29 -7.81
CA GLY A 178 8.21 9.07 -7.98
C GLY A 178 8.06 10.15 -9.06
N GLU A 179 7.41 9.84 -10.19
CA GLU A 179 7.16 10.79 -11.27
C GLU A 179 6.24 11.93 -10.83
N ILE A 180 5.14 11.65 -10.15
CA ILE A 180 4.19 12.66 -9.65
C ILE A 180 4.88 13.58 -8.62
N ALA A 181 5.60 12.99 -7.66
CA ALA A 181 6.30 13.74 -6.61
C ALA A 181 7.35 14.68 -7.19
N ALA A 182 8.22 14.18 -8.07
CA ALA A 182 9.28 14.97 -8.67
C ALA A 182 8.73 16.07 -9.58
N ASN A 183 7.74 15.76 -10.43
CA ASN A 183 7.09 16.77 -11.29
C ASN A 183 6.37 17.85 -10.48
N TYR A 184 5.76 17.49 -9.34
CA TYR A 184 5.16 18.49 -8.45
C TYR A 184 6.22 19.44 -7.89
N VAL A 185 7.35 18.91 -7.43
CA VAL A 185 8.48 19.74 -6.94
C VAL A 185 9.01 20.65 -8.05
N VAL A 186 9.30 20.10 -9.23
CA VAL A 186 9.78 20.89 -10.39
C VAL A 186 8.80 22.01 -10.72
N LYS A 187 7.50 21.71 -10.80
CA LYS A 187 6.47 22.73 -11.06
C LYS A 187 6.42 23.82 -9.98
N ARG A 188 6.57 23.45 -8.72
CA ARG A 188 6.50 24.39 -7.58
C ARG A 188 7.73 25.28 -7.48
N LEU A 189 8.91 24.76 -7.81
CA LEU A 189 10.16 25.54 -7.84
C LEU A 189 10.27 26.41 -9.09
N GLY A 190 9.59 26.02 -10.17
CA GLY A 190 9.54 26.76 -11.43
C GLY A 190 10.90 26.83 -12.14
N SER A 191 11.04 27.74 -13.10
CA SER A 191 12.23 27.85 -13.96
C SER A 191 13.51 28.28 -13.21
N LYS A 192 13.40 28.81 -11.99
CA LYS A 192 14.57 29.13 -11.16
C LYS A 192 15.18 27.90 -10.51
N GLY A 193 14.41 26.81 -10.43
CA GLY A 193 14.81 25.64 -9.70
C GLY A 193 14.99 25.87 -8.20
N GLY A 194 15.70 24.97 -7.54
CA GLY A 194 16.00 25.06 -6.12
C GLY A 194 16.79 23.87 -5.62
N ASN A 195 17.10 23.90 -4.34
CA ASN A 195 17.84 22.86 -3.65
C ASN A 195 16.89 21.75 -3.13
N VAL A 196 17.12 20.52 -3.55
CA VAL A 196 16.26 19.36 -3.24
C VAL A 196 17.04 18.34 -2.44
N LEU A 197 16.49 17.90 -1.32
CA LEU A 197 16.95 16.73 -0.57
C LEU A 197 16.05 15.55 -0.92
N ILE A 198 16.62 14.34 -0.98
CA ILE A 198 15.86 13.08 -1.14
C ILE A 198 15.99 12.26 0.13
N THR A 199 14.86 11.90 0.75
CA THR A 199 14.87 10.89 1.83
C THR A 199 14.32 9.59 1.28
N ARG A 200 15.13 8.54 1.37
CA ARG A 200 14.87 7.23 0.79
C ARG A 200 14.10 6.33 1.77
N GLY A 201 13.32 5.40 1.22
CA GLY A 201 12.56 4.43 1.99
C GLY A 201 13.38 3.23 2.47
N VAL A 202 12.82 2.03 2.39
CA VAL A 202 13.53 0.78 2.72
C VAL A 202 14.42 0.42 1.54
N VAL A 203 15.68 0.83 1.63
CA VAL A 203 16.67 0.72 0.55
C VAL A 203 16.81 -0.73 0.07
N GLY A 204 16.77 -0.91 -1.25
CA GLY A 204 16.87 -2.22 -1.91
C GLY A 204 15.54 -2.96 -2.07
N SER A 205 14.46 -2.48 -1.48
CA SER A 205 13.11 -2.98 -1.78
C SER A 205 12.65 -2.50 -3.17
N GLN A 206 11.80 -3.27 -3.81
CA GLN A 206 11.33 -2.93 -5.16
C GLN A 206 10.57 -1.60 -5.22
N PRO A 207 9.66 -1.25 -4.27
CA PRO A 207 9.01 0.06 -4.25
C PRO A 207 10.00 1.22 -4.19
N GLU A 208 10.99 1.14 -3.30
CA GLU A 208 12.01 2.17 -3.13
C GLU A 208 12.83 2.38 -4.42
N LEU A 209 13.28 1.28 -5.05
CA LEU A 209 14.03 1.35 -6.30
C LEU A 209 13.24 2.02 -7.43
N LEU A 210 11.94 1.76 -7.53
CA LEU A 210 11.07 2.36 -8.53
C LEU A 210 10.81 3.85 -8.26
N ILE A 211 10.49 4.20 -7.02
CA ILE A 211 10.25 5.59 -6.59
C ILE A 211 11.51 6.43 -6.85
N TYR A 212 12.63 5.98 -6.30
CA TYR A 212 13.92 6.68 -6.44
C TYR A 212 14.35 6.81 -7.91
N GLY A 213 14.26 5.71 -8.68
CA GLY A 213 14.59 5.72 -10.09
C GLY A 213 13.76 6.72 -10.91
N ALA A 214 12.47 6.83 -10.62
CA ALA A 214 11.57 7.77 -11.26
C ALA A 214 11.89 9.23 -10.85
N ILE A 215 12.12 9.49 -9.56
CA ILE A 215 12.58 10.81 -9.06
C ILE A 215 13.85 11.25 -9.79
N MET A 216 14.86 10.37 -9.83
CA MET A 216 16.14 10.69 -10.45
C MET A 216 16.03 10.93 -11.95
N LYS A 217 15.17 10.20 -12.65
CA LYS A 217 14.88 10.41 -14.08
C LYS A 217 14.35 11.82 -14.33
N ILE A 218 13.37 12.27 -13.53
CA ILE A 218 12.78 13.61 -13.66
C ILE A 218 13.79 14.69 -13.27
N LEU A 219 14.44 14.60 -12.10
CA LEU A 219 15.37 15.63 -11.66
C LEU A 219 16.58 15.78 -12.59
N LYS A 220 17.07 14.69 -13.21
CA LYS A 220 18.14 14.76 -14.23
C LYS A 220 17.74 15.55 -15.47
N SER A 221 16.46 15.56 -15.83
CA SER A 221 15.95 16.37 -16.95
C SER A 221 15.67 17.82 -16.57
N HIS A 222 15.81 18.16 -15.28
CA HIS A 222 15.60 19.49 -14.72
C HIS A 222 16.80 19.96 -13.89
N PRO A 223 17.98 20.24 -14.56
CA PRO A 223 19.24 20.53 -13.86
C PRO A 223 19.24 21.82 -13.06
N GLU A 224 18.23 22.68 -13.23
CA GLU A 224 17.98 23.83 -12.37
C GLU A 224 17.63 23.45 -10.92
N ASN A 225 17.27 22.17 -10.68
CA ASN A 225 17.01 21.64 -9.35
C ASN A 225 18.25 20.87 -8.85
N HIS A 226 18.93 21.43 -7.87
CA HIS A 226 20.17 20.87 -7.33
C HIS A 226 19.89 19.84 -6.25
N ILE A 227 20.28 18.57 -6.50
CA ILE A 227 20.19 17.52 -5.48
C ILE A 227 21.29 17.76 -4.45
N LEU A 228 20.91 18.12 -3.22
CA LEU A 228 21.86 18.36 -2.12
C LEU A 228 22.46 17.09 -1.55
N GLY A 229 21.72 15.99 -1.67
CA GLY A 229 22.11 14.68 -1.16
C GLY A 229 20.89 13.76 -0.97
N GLU A 230 21.20 12.60 -0.43
CA GLU A 230 20.25 11.54 -0.14
C GLU A 230 20.49 11.02 1.28
N VAL A 231 19.42 10.64 1.97
CA VAL A 231 19.49 10.00 3.29
C VAL A 231 18.52 8.85 3.40
N ASP A 232 18.99 7.76 3.99
CA ASP A 232 18.20 6.58 4.23
C ASP A 232 17.36 6.77 5.49
N THR A 233 16.05 6.54 5.39
CA THR A 233 15.11 6.75 6.50
C THR A 233 14.27 5.53 6.81
N GLU A 234 14.36 4.48 6.00
CA GLU A 234 13.51 3.29 6.08
C GLU A 234 12.00 3.63 6.11
N ALA A 235 11.63 4.76 5.51
CA ALA A 235 10.28 5.33 5.58
C ALA A 235 9.79 5.48 7.05
N ASP A 236 10.70 5.76 7.99
CA ASP A 236 10.42 5.95 9.41
C ASP A 236 10.60 7.42 9.81
N ASN A 237 9.65 7.97 10.57
CA ASN A 237 9.68 9.39 10.96
C ASN A 237 10.85 9.71 11.91
N ALA A 238 11.20 8.84 12.86
CA ALA A 238 12.27 9.12 13.81
C ALA A 238 13.64 9.07 13.13
N LYS A 239 13.84 8.10 12.21
CA LYS A 239 15.07 8.03 11.39
C LYS A 239 15.19 9.23 10.47
N ALA A 240 14.10 9.64 9.81
CA ALA A 240 14.08 10.83 8.97
C ALA A 240 14.39 12.09 9.76
N GLN A 241 13.80 12.26 10.95
CA GLN A 241 14.08 13.38 11.82
C GLN A 241 15.57 13.45 12.19
N SER A 242 16.15 12.34 12.65
CA SER A 242 17.55 12.28 13.05
C SER A 242 18.50 12.54 11.88
N ALA A 243 18.26 11.90 10.73
CA ALA A 243 19.08 12.06 9.54
C ALA A 243 19.08 13.49 9.03
N VAL A 244 17.89 14.12 8.91
CA VAL A 244 17.77 15.48 8.44
C VAL A 244 18.32 16.50 9.45
N ALA A 245 18.04 16.31 10.75
CA ALA A 245 18.58 17.18 11.80
C ALA A 245 20.13 17.24 11.78
N ASN A 246 20.78 16.11 11.52
CA ASN A 246 22.25 16.04 11.42
C ASN A 246 22.80 16.81 10.20
N LEU A 247 22.02 16.91 9.13
CA LEU A 247 22.42 17.61 7.91
C LEU A 247 22.19 19.13 7.99
N LEU A 248 21.12 19.57 8.68
CA LEU A 248 20.67 20.97 8.69
C LEU A 248 21.74 22.01 9.04
N PRO A 249 22.74 21.76 9.94
CA PRO A 249 23.77 22.74 10.26
C PRO A 249 24.76 23.02 9.11
N SER A 250 25.01 22.03 8.26
CA SER A 250 26.02 22.09 7.19
C SER A 250 25.44 22.28 5.79
N MET A 251 24.11 22.10 5.64
CA MET A 251 23.45 22.20 4.34
C MET A 251 23.02 23.64 4.02
N PRO A 252 23.10 24.04 2.75
CA PRO A 252 22.47 25.28 2.30
C PRO A 252 20.95 25.23 2.51
N LYS A 253 20.27 26.35 2.20
CA LYS A 253 18.82 26.38 2.22
C LYS A 253 18.24 25.24 1.37
N MET A 254 17.38 24.44 1.94
CA MET A 254 16.59 23.44 1.22
C MET A 254 15.28 24.08 0.77
N ASP A 255 14.92 23.92 -0.50
CA ASP A 255 13.70 24.47 -1.07
C ASP A 255 12.61 23.38 -1.15
N ALA A 256 13.00 22.13 -1.35
CA ALA A 256 12.09 20.98 -1.33
C ALA A 256 12.75 19.72 -0.75
N VAL A 257 11.91 18.81 -0.24
CA VAL A 257 12.29 17.46 0.18
C VAL A 257 11.32 16.43 -0.43
N LEU A 258 11.86 15.56 -1.26
CA LEU A 258 11.15 14.37 -1.76
C LEU A 258 11.29 13.26 -0.71
N SER A 259 10.19 12.94 -0.02
CA SER A 259 10.32 12.30 1.28
C SER A 259 9.49 11.02 1.44
N GLU A 260 10.16 9.96 1.92
CA GLU A 260 9.54 8.76 2.51
C GLU A 260 9.72 8.71 4.04
N GLY A 261 9.52 9.78 4.73
CA GLY A 261 9.62 9.95 6.19
C GLY A 261 9.20 11.38 6.53
N SER A 262 8.17 11.85 5.84
CA SER A 262 7.83 13.26 5.67
C SER A 262 7.62 14.01 6.97
N TYR A 263 6.94 13.43 7.97
CA TYR A 263 6.74 14.12 9.24
C TYR A 263 8.05 14.23 10.06
N GLY A 264 8.93 13.25 9.95
CA GLY A 264 10.26 13.33 10.55
C GLY A 264 11.08 14.50 9.97
N VAL A 265 10.99 14.71 8.65
CA VAL A 265 11.59 15.90 8.00
C VAL A 265 11.03 17.17 8.59
N VAL A 266 9.71 17.32 8.68
CA VAL A 266 9.04 18.48 9.30
C VAL A 266 9.55 18.71 10.71
N GLN A 267 9.60 17.66 11.54
CA GLN A 267 10.05 17.75 12.94
C GLN A 267 11.51 18.24 13.04
N ALA A 268 12.39 17.79 12.13
CA ALA A 268 13.78 18.25 12.10
C ALA A 268 13.89 19.75 11.87
N PHE A 269 13.12 20.30 10.92
CA PHE A 269 13.11 21.75 10.64
C PHE A 269 12.52 22.54 11.80
N LEU A 270 11.38 22.10 12.36
CA LEU A 270 10.74 22.76 13.50
C LEU A 270 11.66 22.78 14.72
N ALA A 271 12.32 21.66 15.04
CA ALA A 271 13.27 21.58 16.15
C ALA A 271 14.49 22.48 15.96
N ALA A 272 14.91 22.71 14.71
CA ALA A 272 16.00 23.62 14.38
C ALA A 272 15.57 25.11 14.32
N GLY A 273 14.28 25.42 14.53
CA GLY A 273 13.75 26.78 14.38
C GLY A 273 13.83 27.31 12.94
N LYS A 274 13.88 26.42 11.95
CA LYS A 274 13.97 26.78 10.53
C LYS A 274 12.61 26.65 9.84
N PRO A 275 12.30 27.48 8.83
CA PRO A 275 11.10 27.33 8.02
C PRO A 275 11.08 25.94 7.34
N VAL A 276 9.94 25.26 7.39
CA VAL A 276 9.75 23.97 6.71
C VAL A 276 9.68 24.22 5.20
N PRO A 277 10.52 23.54 4.39
CA PRO A 277 10.49 23.66 2.93
C PRO A 277 9.25 22.97 2.34
N LEU A 278 9.15 22.92 1.02
CA LEU A 278 8.18 22.04 0.36
C LEU A 278 8.53 20.57 0.65
N VAL A 279 7.72 19.88 1.44
CA VAL A 279 7.89 18.45 1.77
C VAL A 279 6.79 17.64 1.09
N ILE A 280 7.16 16.64 0.29
CA ILE A 280 6.20 15.69 -0.26
C ILE A 280 5.81 14.69 0.84
N GLY A 281 4.49 14.51 1.06
CA GLY A 281 3.96 13.61 2.08
C GLY A 281 3.92 12.15 1.64
N ASN A 282 3.75 11.25 2.62
CA ASN A 282 3.61 9.81 2.43
C ASN A 282 2.40 9.23 3.16
N ASN A 283 1.30 9.97 3.21
CA ASN A 283 -0.02 9.57 3.72
C ASN A 283 -0.05 9.11 5.20
N ARG A 284 0.93 9.50 6.01
CA ARG A 284 0.93 9.24 7.44
C ARG A 284 0.14 10.29 8.19
N ALA A 285 -0.61 9.87 9.19
CA ALA A 285 -1.51 10.73 9.96
C ALA A 285 -0.82 11.98 10.51
N GLU A 286 0.39 11.83 11.05
CA GLU A 286 1.14 12.94 11.65
C GLU A 286 1.44 14.04 10.63
N PHE A 287 1.81 13.65 9.39
CA PHE A 287 2.07 14.61 8.33
C PHE A 287 0.77 15.28 7.84
N ILE A 288 -0.28 14.49 7.66
CA ILE A 288 -1.59 14.99 7.19
C ILE A 288 -2.17 15.99 8.19
N LEU A 289 -2.18 15.66 9.49
CA LEU A 289 -2.70 16.56 10.53
C LEU A 289 -1.85 17.84 10.65
N TRP A 290 -0.52 17.71 10.63
CA TRP A 290 0.37 18.88 10.58
C TRP A 290 0.11 19.76 9.35
N TRP A 291 -0.07 19.14 8.18
CA TRP A 291 -0.33 19.89 6.95
C TRP A 291 -1.67 20.63 6.99
N ILE A 292 -2.73 20.03 7.51
CA ILE A 292 -4.02 20.70 7.70
C ILE A 292 -3.85 21.94 8.59
N ASP A 293 -3.17 21.80 9.71
CA ASP A 293 -2.90 22.89 10.64
C ASP A 293 -2.06 23.99 9.97
N GLU A 294 -1.01 23.64 9.26
CA GLU A 294 -0.09 24.59 8.65
C GLU A 294 -0.72 25.30 7.43
N LYS A 295 -1.55 24.57 6.68
CA LYS A 295 -2.36 25.17 5.61
C LYS A 295 -3.33 26.22 6.15
N ALA A 296 -3.98 25.95 7.28
CA ALA A 296 -4.88 26.91 7.92
C ALA A 296 -4.16 28.14 8.47
N LYS A 297 -2.92 27.99 8.99
CA LYS A 297 -2.14 29.08 9.59
C LYS A 297 -1.49 29.99 8.57
N ASN A 298 -0.88 29.45 7.52
CA ASN A 298 -0.02 30.21 6.61
C ASN A 298 -0.20 29.85 5.12
N GLY A 299 -1.19 28.99 4.79
CA GLY A 299 -1.44 28.58 3.43
C GLY A 299 -0.43 27.58 2.87
N TYR A 300 0.23 26.77 3.71
CA TYR A 300 1.19 25.75 3.26
C TYR A 300 0.53 24.77 2.27
N GLN A 301 1.21 24.54 1.15
CA GLN A 301 0.70 23.73 0.06
C GLN A 301 1.70 22.66 -0.33
N THR A 302 1.22 21.42 -0.41
CA THR A 302 1.98 20.27 -0.87
C THR A 302 1.07 19.21 -1.45
N ILE A 303 1.62 18.05 -1.74
CA ILE A 303 0.88 16.80 -1.99
C ILE A 303 1.39 15.71 -1.07
N SER A 304 0.55 14.72 -0.84
CA SER A 304 0.93 13.50 -0.16
C SER A 304 0.52 12.31 -1.02
N LEU A 305 1.45 11.38 -1.20
CA LEU A 305 1.28 10.20 -2.03
C LEU A 305 1.61 8.97 -1.19
N GLY A 306 0.90 7.87 -1.40
CA GLY A 306 1.21 6.67 -0.66
C GLY A 306 0.60 5.40 -1.24
N SER A 307 1.30 4.32 -0.99
CA SER A 307 0.76 2.97 -0.99
C SER A 307 0.05 2.71 0.33
N GLU A 308 -0.94 1.82 0.33
CA GLU A 308 -1.73 1.53 1.52
C GLU A 308 -1.31 0.20 2.16
N PRO A 309 -1.24 0.13 3.51
CA PRO A 309 -0.96 -1.12 4.21
C PRO A 309 -1.99 -2.22 3.94
N SER A 310 -3.22 -1.83 3.63
CA SER A 310 -4.33 -2.75 3.34
C SER A 310 -4.18 -3.59 2.07
N ILE A 311 -3.17 -3.34 1.22
CA ILE A 311 -2.80 -4.25 0.11
C ILE A 311 -2.55 -5.68 0.60
N GLY A 312 -2.06 -5.85 1.84
CA GLY A 312 -1.91 -7.16 2.46
C GLY A 312 -3.22 -7.91 2.60
N VAL A 313 -4.34 -7.20 2.87
CA VAL A 313 -5.68 -7.79 2.94
C VAL A 313 -6.15 -8.25 1.56
N VAL A 314 -5.82 -7.48 0.51
CA VAL A 314 -6.09 -7.88 -0.88
C VAL A 314 -5.34 -9.17 -1.22
N ALA A 315 -4.04 -9.25 -0.87
CA ALA A 315 -3.22 -10.45 -1.08
C ALA A 315 -3.78 -11.66 -0.31
N PHE A 316 -4.25 -11.44 0.92
CA PHE A 316 -4.83 -12.47 1.77
C PHE A 316 -6.10 -13.06 1.12
N TRP A 317 -7.09 -12.26 0.78
CA TRP A 317 -8.32 -12.74 0.16
C TRP A 317 -8.07 -13.33 -1.23
N LEU A 318 -7.20 -12.73 -2.03
CA LEU A 318 -6.79 -13.28 -3.33
C LEU A 318 -6.21 -14.70 -3.17
N SER A 319 -5.39 -14.94 -2.14
CA SER A 319 -4.84 -16.29 -1.89
C SER A 319 -5.91 -17.32 -1.59
N ILE A 320 -6.97 -16.95 -0.87
CA ILE A 320 -8.11 -17.85 -0.59
C ILE A 320 -8.83 -18.18 -1.90
N HIS A 321 -9.11 -17.22 -2.75
CA HIS A 321 -9.75 -17.45 -4.05
C HIS A 321 -8.90 -18.36 -4.97
N ILE A 322 -7.58 -18.14 -4.99
CA ILE A 322 -6.66 -19.03 -5.72
C ILE A 322 -6.72 -20.46 -5.19
N LEU A 323 -6.80 -20.65 -3.86
CA LEU A 323 -6.91 -21.96 -3.23
C LEU A 323 -8.26 -22.62 -3.47
N GLN A 324 -9.32 -21.85 -3.60
CA GLN A 324 -10.67 -22.33 -3.95
C GLN A 324 -10.79 -22.71 -5.43
N GLY A 325 -9.82 -22.33 -6.26
CA GLY A 325 -9.81 -22.59 -7.70
C GLY A 325 -10.57 -21.57 -8.53
N ASP A 326 -10.85 -20.42 -7.95
CA ASP A 326 -11.49 -19.33 -8.67
C ASP A 326 -10.57 -18.83 -9.80
N LYS A 327 -11.19 -18.38 -10.89
CA LYS A 327 -10.45 -17.82 -12.01
C LYS A 327 -9.92 -16.44 -11.61
N VAL A 328 -8.60 -16.29 -11.59
CA VAL A 328 -7.92 -15.01 -11.31
C VAL A 328 -7.27 -14.47 -12.57
N PRO A 329 -7.09 -13.14 -12.71
CA PRO A 329 -6.36 -12.55 -13.83
C PRO A 329 -4.92 -13.07 -13.91
N GLU A 330 -4.29 -12.94 -15.10
CA GLU A 330 -2.86 -13.19 -15.21
C GLU A 330 -2.07 -12.14 -14.43
N MET A 331 -1.37 -12.58 -13.39
CA MET A 331 -0.61 -11.71 -12.47
C MET A 331 0.83 -12.18 -12.27
N LYS A 332 1.27 -13.23 -12.99
CA LYS A 332 2.60 -13.80 -12.80
C LYS A 332 3.64 -13.11 -13.66
N ALA A 333 3.32 -12.85 -14.92
CA ALA A 333 4.17 -12.14 -15.83
C ALA A 333 4.07 -10.61 -15.70
N GLN A 334 2.90 -10.11 -15.31
CA GLN A 334 2.65 -8.69 -15.06
C GLN A 334 1.86 -8.54 -13.77
N PRO A 335 2.37 -7.74 -12.81
CA PRO A 335 1.66 -7.53 -11.55
C PRO A 335 0.33 -6.80 -11.76
N TYR A 336 -0.66 -7.13 -10.95
CA TYR A 336 -1.87 -6.32 -10.84
C TYR A 336 -1.56 -5.06 -10.04
N LEU A 337 -1.76 -3.89 -10.65
CA LEU A 337 -1.44 -2.62 -10.01
C LEU A 337 -2.69 -1.98 -9.41
N LEU A 338 -2.61 -1.69 -8.12
CA LEU A 338 -3.57 -0.87 -7.41
C LEU A 338 -3.24 0.62 -7.59
N PRO A 339 -4.25 1.51 -7.62
CA PRO A 339 -4.02 2.94 -7.68
C PRO A 339 -3.38 3.45 -6.39
N LEU A 340 -2.46 4.42 -6.52
CA LEU A 340 -1.93 5.14 -5.37
C LEU A 340 -3.00 6.02 -4.73
N VAL A 341 -2.88 6.23 -3.43
CA VAL A 341 -3.65 7.27 -2.75
C VAL A 341 -2.91 8.60 -2.86
N ALA A 342 -3.54 9.54 -3.55
CA ALA A 342 -3.03 10.90 -3.66
C ALA A 342 -3.93 11.86 -2.85
N VAL A 343 -3.30 12.66 -2.02
CA VAL A 343 -3.94 13.73 -1.24
C VAL A 343 -3.33 15.05 -1.67
N ASP A 344 -4.17 16.00 -1.99
CA ASP A 344 -3.80 17.35 -2.39
C ASP A 344 -4.41 18.43 -1.48
N ASN A 345 -4.19 19.70 -1.82
CA ASN A 345 -4.72 20.82 -1.03
C ASN A 345 -6.25 20.87 -0.97
N ASP A 346 -6.94 20.31 -1.98
CA ASP A 346 -8.41 20.34 -2.04
C ASP A 346 -9.02 19.19 -1.23
N THR A 347 -8.28 18.09 -1.07
CA THR A 347 -8.79 16.85 -0.46
C THR A 347 -8.26 16.59 0.94
N VAL A 348 -7.18 17.25 1.38
CA VAL A 348 -6.53 16.97 2.68
C VAL A 348 -7.48 17.09 3.88
N GLU A 349 -8.42 18.03 3.86
CA GLU A 349 -9.41 18.25 4.93
C GLU A 349 -10.34 17.05 5.18
N GLN A 350 -10.48 16.15 4.21
CA GLN A 350 -11.27 14.92 4.37
C GLN A 350 -10.65 13.97 5.40
N PHE A 351 -9.37 14.14 5.68
CA PHE A 351 -8.59 13.30 6.59
C PHE A 351 -8.35 13.92 7.97
N LYS A 352 -9.05 15.01 8.33
CA LYS A 352 -8.88 15.71 9.63
C LYS A 352 -9.07 14.82 10.86
N ASP A 353 -9.84 13.75 10.73
CA ASP A 353 -10.16 12.82 11.81
C ASP A 353 -9.28 11.55 11.77
N ILE A 354 -8.22 11.54 10.96
CA ILE A 354 -7.28 10.41 10.89
C ILE A 354 -6.59 10.22 12.25
N LYS A 355 -6.49 8.98 12.70
CA LYS A 355 -5.89 8.68 14.00
C LYS A 355 -4.37 8.77 13.93
N PRO A 356 -3.70 9.46 14.87
CA PRO A 356 -2.24 9.42 14.99
C PRO A 356 -1.71 7.99 15.04
N GLY A 357 -0.52 7.78 14.48
CA GLY A 357 0.09 6.45 14.39
C GLY A 357 -0.47 5.56 13.28
N THR A 358 -1.29 6.11 12.37
CA THR A 358 -1.84 5.36 11.23
C THR A 358 -1.41 5.95 9.89
N VAL A 359 -1.62 5.16 8.84
CA VAL A 359 -1.48 5.56 7.43
C VAL A 359 -2.88 5.58 6.81
N ILE A 360 -3.15 6.51 5.91
CA ILE A 360 -4.39 6.50 5.12
C ILE A 360 -4.49 5.14 4.41
N ALA A 361 -5.62 4.47 4.59
CA ALA A 361 -5.86 3.16 3.98
C ALA A 361 -7.36 2.94 3.75
N HIS A 362 -7.70 2.39 2.58
CA HIS A 362 -9.03 1.86 2.33
C HIS A 362 -9.24 0.57 3.12
N GLN A 363 -10.50 0.27 3.40
CA GLN A 363 -10.87 -1.02 3.95
C GLN A 363 -11.16 -1.97 2.79
N TYR A 364 -10.22 -2.86 2.53
CA TYR A 364 -10.42 -3.96 1.60
C TYR A 364 -10.97 -5.18 2.33
N ASP A 365 -11.81 -5.95 1.65
CA ASP A 365 -12.38 -7.20 2.12
C ASP A 365 -12.52 -8.22 0.99
N ASP A 366 -13.09 -9.37 1.29
CA ASP A 366 -13.38 -10.42 0.32
C ASP A 366 -14.26 -9.93 -0.84
N GLN A 367 -15.30 -9.15 -0.53
CA GLN A 367 -16.22 -8.63 -1.55
C GLN A 367 -15.50 -7.66 -2.49
N TRP A 368 -14.63 -6.81 -1.95
CA TRP A 368 -13.84 -5.91 -2.78
C TRP A 368 -12.94 -6.67 -3.78
N VAL A 369 -12.29 -7.76 -3.34
CA VAL A 369 -11.46 -8.61 -4.23
C VAL A 369 -12.30 -9.23 -5.33
N LYS A 370 -13.49 -9.74 -5.01
CA LYS A 370 -14.45 -10.26 -6.00
C LYS A 370 -14.83 -9.21 -7.03
N ASP A 371 -15.23 -8.04 -6.60
CA ASP A 371 -15.78 -7.00 -7.48
C ASP A 371 -14.70 -6.31 -8.33
N ASN A 372 -13.48 -6.19 -7.80
CA ASN A 372 -12.43 -5.40 -8.43
C ASN A 372 -11.33 -6.21 -9.11
N ILE A 373 -11.16 -7.46 -8.74
CA ILE A 373 -10.13 -8.32 -9.32
C ILE A 373 -10.75 -9.49 -10.10
N LEU A 374 -11.67 -10.25 -9.49
CA LEU A 374 -12.17 -11.47 -10.13
C LEU A 374 -13.21 -11.18 -11.22
N ASN A 375 -14.12 -10.25 -10.99
CA ASN A 375 -15.23 -9.93 -11.91
C ASN A 375 -14.88 -8.95 -13.03
N LYS A 376 -13.66 -8.43 -13.07
CA LYS A 376 -13.18 -7.52 -14.13
C LYS A 376 -12.52 -8.23 -15.32
N GLN A 377 -12.77 -9.53 -15.49
CA GLN A 377 -12.21 -10.32 -16.60
C GLN A 377 -13.02 -10.18 -17.89
#